data_09ed7dc2f30149b8e9f543a256d9d48d
#
_entry.id   09ed7dc2f30149b8e9f543a256d9d48d
#
_cell.length_a   1.000
_cell.length_b   1.000
_cell.length_c   1.000
_cell.angle_alpha   90.00
_cell.angle_beta   90.00
_cell.angle_gamma   90.00
#
_symmetry.space_group_name_H-M   'P 1'
#
loop_
_entity.id
_entity.type
_entity.pdbx_description
1 polymer ?
#
loop_
_entity_poly.entity_id
_entity_poly.type
_entity_poly.pdbx_seq_one_letter_code
_entity_poly.pdbx_strand_id
1 'polypeptide(L)'
;MLTEDVYTSGGRVRASVNIRKAATKGKLATRTIPVIEDLRSLLSVWQPHAGKIYLFPGRHPNHYWRHITSDSAAAILREACKRVGIEGASTHSFRRTALTQMSNAGIPLRVIQQVSGHRTLTELQKYLEVSDAQVRGAVSALSMLSYSGKPRYNELEREFPPVRLIPSPVVETE
;
A
#
# COMPACT_ATOMS: atom_id res chain seq x y z
N MET A 1 13.91 -14.51 0.67
CA MET A 1 12.74 -15.23 1.22
C MET A 1 13.02 -16.70 1.15
N LEU A 2 12.78 -17.44 2.23
CA LEU A 2 12.94 -18.88 2.24
C LEU A 2 11.66 -19.56 1.75
N THR A 3 11.80 -20.74 1.18
CA THR A 3 10.68 -21.55 0.67
C THR A 3 9.72 -21.94 1.79
N GLU A 4 10.24 -22.27 2.96
CA GLU A 4 9.45 -22.59 4.16
C GLU A 4 8.63 -21.41 4.73
N ASP A 5 8.99 -20.16 4.40
CA ASP A 5 8.21 -18.96 4.80
C ASP A 5 6.91 -18.84 4.00
N VAL A 6 6.80 -19.54 2.85
CA VAL A 6 5.70 -19.46 1.89
C VAL A 6 4.92 -20.76 1.79
N TYR A 7 5.60 -21.91 1.82
CA TYR A 7 4.98 -23.22 1.65
C TYR A 7 5.03 -24.04 2.94
N THR A 8 4.07 -24.91 3.11
CA THR A 8 4.08 -25.96 4.13
C THR A 8 5.02 -27.10 3.71
N SER A 9 5.34 -28.02 4.60
CA SER A 9 6.10 -29.24 4.26
C SER A 9 5.45 -30.08 3.16
N GLY A 10 4.13 -30.03 3.02
CA GLY A 10 3.38 -30.67 1.93
C GLY A 10 3.26 -29.83 0.65
N GLY A 11 4.05 -28.76 0.49
CA GLY A 11 4.08 -27.93 -0.74
C GLY A 11 2.88 -27.00 -0.91
N ARG A 12 1.92 -26.92 0.03
CA ARG A 12 0.79 -25.99 -0.07
C ARG A 12 1.18 -24.58 0.36
N VAL A 13 0.64 -23.59 -0.32
CA VAL A 13 0.83 -22.16 0.04
C VAL A 13 0.22 -21.90 1.42
N ARG A 14 0.98 -21.26 2.30
CA ARG A 14 0.52 -20.87 3.64
C ARG A 14 -0.57 -19.78 3.55
N ALA A 15 -1.41 -19.68 4.57
CA ALA A 15 -2.38 -18.59 4.69
C ALA A 15 -1.72 -17.21 4.83
N SER A 16 -0.48 -17.18 5.33
CA SER A 16 0.31 -15.97 5.50
C SER A 16 1.78 -16.25 5.18
N VAL A 17 2.48 -15.27 4.64
CA VAL A 17 3.93 -15.33 4.42
C VAL A 17 4.68 -14.61 5.53
N ASN A 18 5.82 -15.16 5.94
CA ASN A 18 6.69 -14.58 6.95
C ASN A 18 7.85 -13.82 6.31
N ILE A 19 7.89 -12.51 6.52
CA ILE A 19 9.00 -11.66 6.12
C ILE A 19 9.93 -11.55 7.32
N ARG A 20 11.00 -12.34 7.31
CA ARG A 20 11.94 -12.41 8.42
C ARG A 20 12.67 -11.08 8.65
N LYS A 21 12.96 -10.76 9.90
CA LYS A 21 13.74 -9.60 10.31
C LYS A 21 15.02 -9.43 9.48
N ALA A 22 15.76 -10.51 9.21
CA ALA A 22 16.99 -10.49 8.41
C ALA A 22 16.78 -10.03 6.96
N ALA A 23 15.57 -10.18 6.41
CA ALA A 23 15.22 -9.79 5.05
C ALA A 23 14.68 -8.34 4.96
N THR A 24 14.56 -7.64 6.08
CA THR A 24 14.05 -6.26 6.13
C THR A 24 15.18 -5.25 6.30
N LYS A 25 15.09 -4.13 5.55
CA LYS A 25 16.01 -3.01 5.73
C LYS A 25 15.86 -2.46 7.16
N GLY A 26 16.97 -2.38 7.90
CA GLY A 26 16.97 -1.94 9.30
C GLY A 26 16.67 -3.03 10.33
N LYS A 27 16.44 -4.29 9.91
CA LYS A 27 16.29 -5.47 10.80
C LYS A 27 15.32 -5.26 11.98
N LEU A 28 14.20 -4.57 11.76
CA LEU A 28 13.31 -4.12 12.83
C LEU A 28 12.52 -5.29 13.46
N ALA A 29 11.76 -6.03 12.65
CA ALA A 29 10.93 -7.13 13.13
C ALA A 29 10.60 -8.12 12.01
N THR A 30 10.27 -9.35 12.37
CA THR A 30 9.59 -10.30 11.48
C THR A 30 8.14 -9.86 11.33
N ARG A 31 7.61 -9.91 10.11
CA ARG A 31 6.21 -9.55 9.79
C ARG A 31 5.54 -10.72 9.11
N THR A 32 4.28 -10.92 9.47
CA THR A 32 3.41 -11.91 8.85
C THR A 32 2.39 -11.17 8.01
N ILE A 33 2.34 -11.46 6.71
CA ILE A 33 1.44 -10.83 5.75
C ILE A 33 0.46 -11.89 5.24
N PRO A 34 -0.87 -11.69 5.37
CA PRO A 34 -1.86 -12.59 4.78
C PRO A 34 -1.68 -12.74 3.27
N VAL A 35 -1.91 -13.93 2.74
CA VAL A 35 -1.85 -14.23 1.31
C VAL A 35 -3.24 -14.10 0.72
N ILE A 36 -3.43 -13.13 -0.18
CA ILE A 36 -4.67 -12.98 -0.95
C ILE A 36 -4.76 -14.08 -2.02
N GLU A 37 -5.95 -14.35 -2.51
CA GLU A 37 -6.20 -15.50 -3.40
C GLU A 37 -5.42 -15.43 -4.72
N ASP A 38 -5.32 -14.24 -5.32
CA ASP A 38 -4.53 -14.04 -6.55
C ASP A 38 -3.04 -14.40 -6.33
N LEU A 39 -2.47 -13.96 -5.20
CA LEU A 39 -1.09 -14.30 -4.85
C LEU A 39 -0.95 -15.79 -4.54
N ARG A 40 -1.95 -16.41 -3.90
CA ARG A 40 -1.98 -17.85 -3.64
C ARG A 40 -1.91 -18.64 -4.94
N SER A 41 -2.73 -18.26 -5.92
CA SER A 41 -2.77 -18.90 -7.25
C SER A 41 -1.42 -18.80 -7.95
N LEU A 42 -0.80 -17.60 -7.97
CA LEU A 42 0.53 -17.40 -8.55
C LEU A 42 1.61 -18.23 -7.83
N LEU A 43 1.58 -18.26 -6.50
CA LEU A 43 2.54 -19.04 -5.71
C LEU A 43 2.34 -20.55 -5.93
N SER A 44 1.10 -21.02 -6.12
CA SER A 44 0.81 -22.44 -6.42
C SER A 44 1.40 -22.85 -7.78
N VAL A 45 1.28 -21.99 -8.80
CA VAL A 45 1.92 -22.19 -10.11
C VAL A 45 3.44 -22.14 -10.01
N TRP A 46 3.98 -21.29 -9.15
CA TRP A 46 5.43 -21.17 -8.94
C TRP A 46 6.04 -22.33 -8.14
N GLN A 47 5.27 -23.05 -7.36
CA GLN A 47 5.74 -24.06 -6.42
C GLN A 47 6.73 -25.07 -7.02
N PRO A 48 6.52 -25.63 -8.23
CA PRO A 48 7.48 -26.57 -8.85
C PRO A 48 8.83 -25.93 -9.20
N HIS A 49 8.89 -24.61 -9.32
CA HIS A 49 10.09 -23.84 -9.65
C HIS A 49 10.80 -23.28 -8.41
N ALA A 50 10.18 -23.36 -7.24
CA ALA A 50 10.78 -22.93 -5.99
C ALA A 50 11.95 -23.84 -5.61
N GLY A 51 13.02 -23.24 -5.10
CA GLY A 51 14.15 -24.02 -4.59
C GLY A 51 13.85 -24.66 -3.23
N LYS A 52 14.62 -25.68 -2.85
CA LYS A 52 14.47 -26.33 -1.53
C LYS A 52 14.67 -25.36 -0.36
N ILE A 53 15.57 -24.39 -0.49
CA ILE A 53 15.90 -23.42 0.56
C ILE A 53 15.29 -22.05 0.25
N TYR A 54 15.47 -21.56 -0.98
CA TYR A 54 15.07 -20.22 -1.38
C TYR A 54 13.90 -20.26 -2.34
N LEU A 55 12.92 -19.41 -2.11
CA LEU A 55 11.74 -19.27 -2.96
C LEU A 55 12.11 -18.98 -4.43
N PHE A 56 13.12 -18.14 -4.63
CA PHE A 56 13.68 -17.80 -5.93
C PHE A 56 15.14 -18.23 -5.97
N PRO A 57 15.45 -19.47 -6.41
CA PRO A 57 16.82 -19.97 -6.51
C PRO A 57 17.58 -19.30 -7.65
N GLY A 58 18.90 -19.29 -7.56
CA GLY A 58 19.78 -18.87 -8.66
C GLY A 58 19.58 -19.76 -9.89
N ARG A 59 19.63 -19.18 -11.08
CA ARG A 59 19.39 -19.91 -12.33
C ARG A 59 20.60 -20.70 -12.83
N HIS A 60 21.80 -20.29 -12.44
CA HIS A 60 23.01 -20.95 -12.88
C HIS A 60 23.23 -22.28 -12.11
N PRO A 61 23.60 -23.39 -12.75
CA PRO A 61 23.80 -24.68 -12.09
C PRO A 61 24.71 -24.63 -10.87
N ASN A 62 25.76 -23.80 -10.89
CA ASN A 62 26.69 -23.61 -9.77
C ASN A 62 26.14 -22.68 -8.67
N HIS A 63 24.92 -22.11 -8.81
CA HIS A 63 24.33 -21.12 -7.89
C HIS A 63 22.88 -21.39 -7.51
N TYR A 64 22.27 -22.52 -7.95
CA TYR A 64 20.87 -22.82 -7.58
C TYR A 64 20.67 -23.08 -6.09
N TRP A 65 21.74 -23.29 -5.33
CA TRP A 65 21.75 -23.37 -3.87
C TRP A 65 21.76 -21.98 -3.19
N ARG A 66 21.89 -20.90 -3.95
CA ARG A 66 21.75 -19.51 -3.50
C ARG A 66 20.45 -18.92 -4.02
N HIS A 67 20.03 -17.81 -3.45
CA HIS A 67 18.94 -17.02 -4.02
C HIS A 67 19.42 -16.19 -5.23
N ILE A 68 18.50 -15.75 -6.09
CA ILE A 68 18.79 -14.75 -7.11
C ILE A 68 19.28 -13.45 -6.46
N THR A 69 20.15 -12.73 -7.13
CA THR A 69 20.58 -11.40 -6.68
C THR A 69 19.50 -10.35 -6.92
N SER A 70 19.58 -9.22 -6.22
CA SER A 70 18.68 -8.07 -6.46
C SER A 70 18.77 -7.57 -7.90
N ASP A 71 19.98 -7.57 -8.48
CA ASP A 71 20.19 -7.12 -9.85
C ASP A 71 19.57 -8.07 -10.87
N SER A 72 19.69 -9.39 -10.64
CA SER A 72 19.00 -10.39 -11.46
C SER A 72 17.49 -10.25 -11.38
N ALA A 73 16.94 -10.03 -10.20
CA ALA A 73 15.51 -9.79 -10.02
C ALA A 73 15.05 -8.50 -10.76
N ALA A 74 15.83 -7.42 -10.64
CA ALA A 74 15.55 -6.18 -11.34
C ALA A 74 15.65 -6.33 -12.87
N ALA A 75 16.61 -7.12 -13.36
CA ALA A 75 16.74 -7.40 -14.80
C ALA A 75 15.55 -8.20 -15.34
N ILE A 76 15.10 -9.23 -14.61
CA ILE A 76 13.91 -10.02 -14.97
C ILE A 76 12.67 -9.12 -15.02
N LEU A 77 12.50 -8.24 -14.03
CA LEU A 77 11.37 -7.32 -14.01
C LEU A 77 11.40 -6.37 -15.22
N ARG A 78 12.55 -5.75 -15.51
CA ARG A 78 12.68 -4.85 -16.66
C ARG A 78 12.32 -5.54 -17.97
N GLU A 79 12.81 -6.76 -18.16
CA GLU A 79 12.52 -7.55 -19.35
C GLU A 79 11.01 -7.89 -19.45
N ALA A 80 10.38 -8.27 -18.33
CA ALA A 80 8.94 -8.53 -18.28
C ALA A 80 8.13 -7.26 -18.61
N CYS A 81 8.49 -6.12 -18.04
CA CYS A 81 7.84 -4.84 -18.33
C CYS A 81 7.97 -4.45 -19.80
N LYS A 82 9.18 -4.62 -20.38
CA LYS A 82 9.43 -4.34 -21.80
C LYS A 82 8.52 -5.18 -22.71
N ARG A 83 8.32 -6.46 -22.39
CA ARG A 83 7.46 -7.36 -23.19
C ARG A 83 5.99 -6.93 -23.22
N VAL A 84 5.54 -6.26 -22.19
CA VAL A 84 4.14 -5.77 -22.08
C VAL A 84 4.02 -4.27 -22.31
N GLY A 85 5.07 -3.61 -22.83
CA GLY A 85 5.03 -2.18 -23.18
C GLY A 85 5.02 -1.24 -21.98
N ILE A 86 5.42 -1.70 -20.78
CA ILE A 86 5.51 -0.84 -19.58
C ILE A 86 6.91 -0.23 -19.49
N GLU A 87 7.01 1.08 -19.62
CA GLU A 87 8.24 1.83 -19.49
C GLU A 87 8.42 2.43 -18.09
N GLY A 88 9.67 2.66 -17.67
CA GLY A 88 9.99 3.34 -16.41
C GLY A 88 9.70 2.54 -15.14
N ALA A 89 9.18 1.32 -15.22
CA ALA A 89 8.91 0.50 -14.06
C ALA A 89 10.20 -0.01 -13.38
N SER A 90 10.20 0.01 -12.07
CA SER A 90 11.28 -0.50 -11.22
C SER A 90 10.72 -1.36 -10.09
N THR A 91 11.59 -2.02 -9.32
CA THR A 91 11.19 -2.78 -8.13
C THR A 91 10.45 -1.90 -7.09
N HIS A 92 10.73 -0.59 -7.07
CA HIS A 92 10.01 0.36 -6.22
C HIS A 92 8.61 0.69 -6.72
N SER A 93 8.34 0.55 -8.03
CA SER A 93 7.03 0.84 -8.61
C SER A 93 5.93 -0.02 -8.01
N PHE A 94 6.16 -1.31 -7.80
CA PHE A 94 5.20 -2.19 -7.12
C PHE A 94 4.86 -1.71 -5.71
N ARG A 95 5.88 -1.29 -4.94
CA ARG A 95 5.65 -0.76 -3.60
C ARG A 95 4.81 0.51 -3.65
N ARG A 96 5.15 1.45 -4.53
CA ARG A 96 4.39 2.70 -4.70
C ARG A 96 2.94 2.41 -5.08
N THR A 97 2.73 1.59 -6.12
CA THR A 97 1.38 1.22 -6.57
C THR A 97 0.55 0.61 -5.45
N ALA A 98 1.09 -0.38 -4.73
CA ALA A 98 0.37 -1.02 -3.63
C ALA A 98 0.01 -0.03 -2.51
N LEU A 99 0.92 0.87 -2.14
CA LEU A 99 0.67 1.88 -1.10
C LEU A 99 -0.38 2.89 -1.54
N THR A 100 -0.29 3.38 -2.78
CA THR A 100 -1.28 4.31 -3.36
C THR A 100 -2.66 3.66 -3.45
N GLN A 101 -2.75 2.40 -3.91
CA GLN A 101 -4.02 1.68 -3.97
C GLN A 101 -4.65 1.49 -2.59
N MET A 102 -3.88 1.11 -1.57
CA MET A 102 -4.38 1.01 -0.20
C MET A 102 -4.87 2.36 0.33
N SER A 103 -4.13 3.44 0.05
CA SER A 103 -4.53 4.79 0.45
C SER A 103 -5.83 5.22 -0.26
N ASN A 104 -5.94 4.98 -1.57
CA ASN A 104 -7.15 5.31 -2.35
C ASN A 104 -8.37 4.49 -1.91
N ALA A 105 -8.15 3.27 -1.42
CA ALA A 105 -9.19 2.44 -0.81
C ALA A 105 -9.58 2.89 0.62
N GLY A 106 -9.04 4.00 1.11
CA GLY A 106 -9.36 4.53 2.44
C GLY A 106 -8.78 3.73 3.61
N ILE A 107 -7.78 2.86 3.36
CA ILE A 107 -7.15 2.07 4.42
C ILE A 107 -6.37 3.00 5.35
N PRO A 108 -6.57 2.90 6.68
CA PRO A 108 -5.87 3.75 7.65
C PRO A 108 -4.34 3.66 7.53
N LEU A 109 -3.64 4.79 7.62
CA LEU A 109 -2.18 4.86 7.45
C LEU A 109 -1.41 3.89 8.36
N ARG A 110 -1.90 3.66 9.58
CA ARG A 110 -1.31 2.69 10.51
C ARG A 110 -1.37 1.26 9.98
N VAL A 111 -2.47 0.87 9.33
CA VAL A 111 -2.61 -0.45 8.72
C VAL A 111 -1.67 -0.56 7.52
N ILE A 112 -1.61 0.47 6.66
CA ILE A 112 -0.66 0.53 5.53
C ILE A 112 0.78 0.43 6.04
N GLN A 113 1.11 1.10 7.14
CA GLN A 113 2.44 1.03 7.76
C GLN A 113 2.79 -0.41 8.20
N GLN A 114 1.86 -1.13 8.82
CA GLN A 114 2.07 -2.52 9.24
C GLN A 114 2.34 -3.44 8.04
N VAL A 115 1.53 -3.31 6.98
CA VAL A 115 1.70 -4.11 5.75
C VAL A 115 3.01 -3.75 5.06
N SER A 116 3.31 -2.48 4.88
CA SER A 116 4.48 -2.00 4.13
C SER A 116 5.78 -2.09 4.91
N GLY A 117 5.71 -2.02 6.25
CA GLY A 117 6.85 -2.06 7.16
C GLY A 117 7.71 -0.80 7.15
N HIS A 118 7.15 0.35 6.86
CA HIS A 118 7.84 1.60 7.05
C HIS A 118 8.07 1.87 8.54
N ARG A 119 9.25 2.38 8.88
CA ARG A 119 9.63 2.64 10.26
C ARG A 119 8.80 3.77 10.87
N THR A 120 8.54 4.81 10.08
CA THR A 120 7.77 5.98 10.50
C THR A 120 6.63 6.27 9.53
N LEU A 121 5.59 6.94 10.01
CA LEU A 121 4.52 7.45 9.14
C LEU A 121 5.03 8.49 8.15
N THR A 122 6.01 9.30 8.55
CA THR A 122 6.66 10.30 7.68
C THR A 122 7.32 9.66 6.46
N GLU A 123 7.98 8.50 6.64
CA GLU A 123 8.53 7.76 5.50
C GLU A 123 7.43 7.21 4.58
N LEU A 124 6.31 6.76 5.15
CA LEU A 124 5.17 6.27 4.39
C LEU A 124 4.49 7.39 3.61
N GLN A 125 4.27 8.56 4.22
CA GLN A 125 3.60 9.71 3.60
C GLN A 125 4.28 10.18 2.31
N LYS A 126 5.59 9.98 2.15
CA LYS A 126 6.31 10.30 0.90
C LYS A 126 5.81 9.52 -0.32
N TYR A 127 5.09 8.44 -0.11
CA TYR A 127 4.53 7.58 -1.16
C TYR A 127 3.03 7.78 -1.37
N LEU A 128 2.40 8.64 -0.56
CA LEU A 128 0.96 8.83 -0.56
C LEU A 128 0.63 10.26 -1.00
N GLU A 129 -0.12 10.35 -2.06
CA GLU A 129 -0.71 11.59 -2.52
C GLU A 129 -2.18 11.63 -2.07
N VAL A 130 -2.62 12.75 -1.53
CA VAL A 130 -4.02 12.96 -1.14
C VAL A 130 -4.75 13.55 -2.35
N SER A 131 -5.75 12.84 -2.84
CA SER A 131 -6.58 13.34 -3.94
C SER A 131 -7.77 14.17 -3.41
N ASP A 132 -8.24 15.11 -4.23
CA ASP A 132 -9.45 15.89 -3.91
C ASP A 132 -10.67 15.01 -3.67
N ALA A 133 -10.74 13.84 -4.32
CA ALA A 133 -11.81 12.88 -4.11
C ALA A 133 -11.77 12.28 -2.68
N GLN A 134 -10.58 12.00 -2.15
CA GLN A 134 -10.41 11.53 -0.77
C GLN A 134 -10.79 12.61 0.23
N VAL A 135 -10.43 13.88 -0.02
CA VAL A 135 -10.82 15.01 0.83
C VAL A 135 -12.35 15.15 0.85
N ARG A 136 -13.00 15.17 -0.32
CA ARG A 136 -14.47 15.24 -0.41
C ARG A 136 -15.13 14.05 0.28
N GLY A 137 -14.61 12.83 0.06
CA GLY A 137 -15.13 11.63 0.72
C GLY A 137 -15.03 11.68 2.24
N ALA A 138 -13.92 12.18 2.78
CA ALA A 138 -13.71 12.34 4.20
C ALA A 138 -14.73 13.36 4.81
N VAL A 139 -14.92 14.49 4.14
CA VAL A 139 -15.91 15.49 4.58
C VAL A 139 -17.33 14.93 4.49
N SER A 140 -17.68 14.23 3.40
CA SER A 140 -19.00 13.61 3.23
C SER A 140 -19.29 12.55 4.30
N ALA A 141 -18.29 11.85 4.80
CA ALA A 141 -18.47 10.87 5.87
C ALA A 141 -18.93 11.52 7.19
N LEU A 142 -18.61 12.80 7.43
CA LEU A 142 -19.09 13.53 8.60
C LEU A 142 -20.61 13.70 8.60
N SER A 143 -21.23 13.86 7.44
CA SER A 143 -22.69 13.98 7.33
C SER A 143 -23.41 12.66 7.65
N MET A 144 -22.76 11.50 7.46
CA MET A 144 -23.29 10.20 7.86
C MET A 144 -23.16 9.95 9.37
N LEU A 145 -22.23 10.63 10.04
CA LEU A 145 -22.04 10.57 11.49
C LEU A 145 -22.95 11.57 12.22
N SER A 146 -23.56 12.49 11.52
CA SER A 146 -24.58 13.38 12.08
C SER A 146 -25.78 12.54 12.45
N TYR A 147 -26.00 12.39 13.75
CA TYR A 147 -27.05 11.61 14.38
C TYR A 147 -28.39 11.82 13.66
N SER A 148 -29.05 10.73 13.31
CA SER A 148 -30.32 10.59 12.62
C SER A 148 -31.40 11.61 13.08
N GLY A 149 -31.36 12.78 12.53
CA GLY A 149 -32.37 13.78 12.65
C GLY A 149 -32.37 14.59 11.38
N LYS A 150 -33.51 14.83 10.81
CA LYS A 150 -33.74 15.70 9.66
C LYS A 150 -32.74 16.86 9.66
N PRO A 151 -32.23 17.32 8.51
CA PRO A 151 -31.26 18.41 8.46
C PRO A 151 -31.86 19.61 9.21
N ARG A 152 -31.30 19.94 10.38
CA ARG A 152 -31.68 21.10 11.21
C ARG A 152 -31.28 22.44 10.56
N TYR A 153 -30.92 22.43 9.28
CA TYR A 153 -30.56 23.66 8.57
C TYR A 153 -31.67 24.71 8.65
N ASN A 154 -32.96 24.30 8.54
CA ASN A 154 -34.10 25.23 8.59
C ASN A 154 -34.43 25.70 10.00
N GLU A 155 -33.97 25.00 11.05
CA GLU A 155 -34.19 25.46 12.44
C GLU A 155 -33.08 26.42 12.89
N LEU A 156 -31.82 26.18 12.44
CA LEU A 156 -30.70 27.08 12.75
C LEU A 156 -30.83 28.44 12.07
N GLU A 157 -31.43 28.53 10.89
CA GLU A 157 -31.70 29.82 10.23
C GLU A 157 -32.76 30.66 10.97
N ARG A 158 -33.62 30.03 11.76
CA ARG A 158 -34.59 30.74 12.60
C ARG A 158 -34.00 31.24 13.91
N GLU A 159 -33.05 30.52 14.50
CA GLU A 159 -32.36 30.92 15.74
C GLU A 159 -31.18 31.87 15.49
N PHE A 160 -30.53 31.75 14.36
CA PHE A 160 -29.36 32.55 13.98
C PHE A 160 -29.59 33.17 12.58
N PRO A 161 -30.27 34.32 12.50
CA PRO A 161 -30.42 34.99 11.21
C PRO A 161 -29.02 35.31 10.62
N PRO A 162 -28.87 35.29 9.28
CA PRO A 162 -27.59 35.54 8.65
C PRO A 162 -26.98 36.86 9.14
N VAL A 163 -25.74 36.76 9.61
CA VAL A 163 -24.98 37.94 10.05
C VAL A 163 -24.86 38.88 8.85
N ARG A 164 -25.49 40.05 8.94
CA ARG A 164 -25.30 41.13 7.95
C ARG A 164 -23.84 41.54 8.04
N LEU A 165 -23.08 41.22 7.02
CA LEU A 165 -21.74 41.76 6.86
C LEU A 165 -21.88 43.28 6.78
N ILE A 166 -21.32 43.99 7.75
CA ILE A 166 -21.19 45.45 7.73
C ILE A 166 -20.21 45.75 6.57
N PRO A 167 -20.64 46.54 5.57
CA PRO A 167 -19.72 46.92 4.50
C PRO A 167 -18.52 47.67 5.11
N SER A 168 -17.33 47.29 4.71
CA SER A 168 -16.09 47.94 5.12
C SER A 168 -16.17 49.44 4.77
N PRO A 169 -15.72 50.34 5.66
CA PRO A 169 -15.71 51.77 5.35
C PRO A 169 -14.85 52.03 4.12
N VAL A 170 -15.42 52.71 3.15
CA VAL A 170 -14.69 53.20 1.97
C VAL A 170 -13.67 54.22 2.47
N VAL A 171 -12.40 53.89 2.33
CA VAL A 171 -11.29 54.84 2.54
C VAL A 171 -11.28 55.75 1.32
N GLU A 172 -11.88 56.95 1.47
CA GLU A 172 -11.64 58.01 0.49
C GLU A 172 -10.19 58.48 0.65
N THR A 173 -9.42 58.24 -0.37
CA THR A 173 -8.07 58.83 -0.53
C THR A 173 -8.22 60.19 -1.21
N GLU A 174 -7.91 61.26 -0.47
CA GLU A 174 -7.60 62.58 -1.01
C GLU A 174 -6.26 62.56 -1.78
#